data_1cb90f406e0923afcedf6a6b2979e5db
#
_entry.id   1cb90f406e0923afcedf6a6b2979e5db
#
_cell.length_a   1.000
_cell.length_b   1.000
_cell.length_c   1.000
_cell.angle_alpha   90.00
_cell.angle_beta   90.00
_cell.angle_gamma   90.00
#
_symmetry.space_group_name_H-M   'P 1'
#
loop_
_entity.id
_entity.type
_entity.pdbx_description
1 polymer ?
#
loop_
_entity_poly.entity_id
_entity_poly.type
_entity_poly.pdbx_seq_one_letter_code
_entity_poly.pdbx_strand_id
1 'polypeptide(L)'
;MIETKTFSPNGFNSFAIQAYRLVFGRILPQSLFRDKIPAEVDRKAVKGKFDLEIVSHCWGYANMLTYQLSSFVNYPPTKLNLTVTVFYAEEDTKTKATLDFFSQITMPNITWNFHPLSKGKLFRRGIGRNMAARSTEANWIWFTDCDIIFYENCLDSLA
;
A
#
# COMPACT_ATOMS: atom_id res chain seq x y z
N MET A 1 20.55 22.83 8.57
CA MET A 1 19.94 22.50 9.88
C MET A 1 18.47 22.88 9.74
N ILE A 2 17.58 21.92 9.52
CA ILE A 2 16.14 22.17 9.35
C ILE A 2 15.55 22.05 10.76
N GLU A 3 15.16 23.19 11.35
CA GLU A 3 14.39 23.19 12.59
C GLU A 3 13.06 22.45 12.35
N THR A 4 12.96 21.28 12.92
CA THR A 4 11.66 20.59 13.07
C THR A 4 10.87 21.37 14.13
N LYS A 5 9.98 22.28 13.69
CA LYS A 5 8.95 22.83 14.59
C LYS A 5 8.15 21.66 15.13
N THR A 6 8.44 21.26 16.35
CA THR A 6 7.57 20.40 17.13
C THR A 6 6.25 21.11 17.32
N PHE A 7 5.19 20.61 16.67
CA PHE A 7 3.84 21.11 16.86
C PHE A 7 3.40 20.75 18.28
N SER A 8 3.55 21.71 19.21
CA SER A 8 2.91 21.64 20.52
C SER A 8 1.48 22.14 20.36
N PRO A 9 0.46 21.32 20.48
CA PRO A 9 -0.92 21.79 20.40
C PRO A 9 -1.18 22.70 21.60
N ASN A 10 -1.56 23.96 21.35
CA ASN A 10 -2.07 24.83 22.39
C ASN A 10 -3.23 24.11 23.09
N GLY A 11 -3.42 24.31 24.40
CA GLY A 11 -4.43 23.59 25.19
C GLY A 11 -5.83 23.60 24.59
N PHE A 12 -6.22 24.69 23.89
CA PHE A 12 -7.47 24.77 23.13
C PHE A 12 -7.55 23.75 21.97
N ASN A 13 -6.46 23.58 21.20
CA ASN A 13 -6.43 22.59 20.10
C ASN A 13 -6.48 21.16 20.64
N SER A 14 -5.85 20.91 21.78
CA SER A 14 -5.91 19.61 22.45
C SER A 14 -7.33 19.28 22.90
N PHE A 15 -8.02 20.24 23.51
CA PHE A 15 -9.43 20.09 23.90
C PHE A 15 -10.35 19.88 22.69
N ALA A 16 -10.19 20.67 21.62
CA ALA A 16 -10.98 20.52 20.39
C ALA A 16 -10.77 19.14 19.75
N ILE A 17 -9.53 18.63 19.72
CA ILE A 17 -9.24 17.29 19.19
C ILE A 17 -9.89 16.21 20.07
N GLN A 18 -9.83 16.34 21.40
CA GLN A 18 -10.47 15.39 22.30
C GLN A 18 -12.00 15.41 22.19
N ALA A 19 -12.60 16.60 22.12
CA ALA A 19 -14.05 16.76 21.90
C ALA A 19 -14.48 16.16 20.56
N TYR A 20 -13.71 16.42 19.48
CA TYR A 20 -13.94 15.81 18.17
C TYR A 20 -13.88 14.29 18.22
N ARG A 21 -12.84 13.72 18.85
CA ARG A 21 -12.71 12.26 19.00
C ARG A 21 -13.83 11.65 19.82
N LEU A 22 -14.30 12.33 20.86
CA LEU A 22 -15.41 11.85 21.68
C LEU A 22 -16.72 11.84 20.87
N VAL A 23 -17.03 12.94 20.20
CA VAL A 23 -18.27 13.10 19.43
C VAL A 23 -18.28 12.17 18.23
N PHE A 24 -17.26 12.21 17.39
CA PHE A 24 -17.22 11.45 16.14
C PHE A 24 -16.75 10.00 16.32
N GLY A 25 -16.03 9.68 17.40
CA GLY A 25 -15.54 8.33 17.67
C GLY A 25 -16.43 7.49 18.57
N ARG A 26 -17.26 8.11 19.40
CA ARG A 26 -18.06 7.38 20.42
C ARG A 26 -19.55 7.70 20.45
N ILE A 27 -19.95 8.94 20.12
CA ILE A 27 -21.36 9.36 20.24
C ILE A 27 -22.09 9.16 18.92
N LEU A 28 -21.44 9.47 17.79
CA LEU A 28 -22.07 9.32 16.48
C LEU A 28 -21.87 7.89 15.96
N PRO A 29 -22.93 7.22 15.53
CA PRO A 29 -22.81 5.89 14.95
C PRO A 29 -21.98 5.93 13.66
N GLN A 30 -21.05 5.01 13.53
CA GLN A 30 -20.17 4.92 12.36
C GLN A 30 -20.92 4.80 11.03
N SER A 31 -22.16 4.30 11.07
CA SER A 31 -23.04 4.19 9.89
C SER A 31 -23.38 5.52 9.23
N LEU A 32 -23.23 6.66 9.95
CA LEU A 32 -23.44 8.00 9.36
C LEU A 32 -22.29 8.44 8.46
N PHE A 33 -21.12 7.82 8.59
CA PHE A 33 -19.89 8.21 7.90
C PHE A 33 -19.34 7.10 6.96
N ARG A 34 -20.03 5.97 6.91
CA ARG A 34 -19.67 4.87 6.02
C ARG A 34 -20.72 4.72 4.95
N ASP A 35 -20.27 4.61 3.73
CA ASP A 35 -21.12 4.10 2.67
C ASP A 35 -21.63 2.71 3.05
N LYS A 36 -22.86 2.42 2.66
CA LYS A 36 -23.43 1.08 2.86
C LYS A 36 -22.53 0.06 2.15
N ILE A 37 -22.18 -1.00 2.86
CA ILE A 37 -21.49 -2.14 2.24
C ILE A 37 -22.39 -2.61 1.09
N PRO A 38 -21.88 -2.68 -0.16
CA PRO A 38 -22.68 -3.15 -1.28
C PRO A 38 -23.26 -4.53 -1.00
N ALA A 39 -24.47 -4.79 -1.47
CA ALA A 39 -25.04 -6.13 -1.41
C ALA A 39 -24.10 -7.12 -2.11
N GLU A 40 -24.13 -8.38 -1.72
CA GLU A 40 -23.21 -9.40 -2.27
C GLU A 40 -23.28 -9.49 -3.80
N VAL A 41 -24.45 -9.28 -4.36
CA VAL A 41 -24.70 -9.25 -5.82
C VAL A 41 -24.04 -8.05 -6.51
N ASP A 42 -23.86 -6.95 -5.79
CA ASP A 42 -23.29 -5.71 -6.32
C ASP A 42 -21.76 -5.63 -6.08
N ARG A 43 -21.18 -6.63 -5.39
CA ARG A 43 -19.74 -6.69 -5.16
C ARG A 43 -19.06 -7.13 -6.44
N LYS A 44 -18.06 -6.36 -6.88
CA LYS A 44 -17.24 -6.66 -8.06
C LYS A 44 -16.33 -7.90 -7.89
N ALA A 45 -16.32 -8.53 -6.72
CA ALA A 45 -15.56 -9.75 -6.48
C ALA A 45 -16.15 -10.90 -7.28
N VAL A 46 -15.49 -11.26 -8.37
CA VAL A 46 -15.88 -12.38 -9.23
C VAL A 46 -15.31 -13.66 -8.65
N LYS A 47 -16.11 -14.72 -8.53
CA LYS A 47 -15.61 -16.06 -8.22
C LYS A 47 -14.67 -16.52 -9.34
N GLY A 48 -13.48 -16.94 -9.00
CA GLY A 48 -12.49 -17.44 -9.96
C GLY A 48 -11.16 -16.70 -9.84
N LYS A 49 -10.44 -16.60 -10.94
CA LYS A 49 -9.18 -15.86 -11.01
C LYS A 49 -9.42 -14.39 -10.70
N PHE A 50 -8.78 -13.86 -9.66
CA PHE A 50 -8.91 -12.46 -9.28
C PHE A 50 -7.58 -11.72 -9.43
N ASP A 51 -7.66 -10.42 -9.55
CA ASP A 51 -6.51 -9.54 -9.62
C ASP A 51 -6.25 -8.94 -8.25
N LEU A 52 -5.01 -9.04 -7.79
CA LEU A 52 -4.52 -8.50 -6.52
C LEU A 52 -3.46 -7.44 -6.81
N GLU A 53 -3.58 -6.28 -6.19
CA GLU A 53 -2.51 -5.29 -6.15
C GLU A 53 -1.91 -5.23 -4.74
N ILE A 54 -0.60 -5.46 -4.62
CA ILE A 54 0.17 -5.28 -3.38
C ILE A 54 0.91 -3.96 -3.47
N VAL A 55 0.68 -3.08 -2.49
CA VAL A 55 1.22 -1.72 -2.46
C VAL A 55 2.12 -1.53 -1.27
N SER A 56 3.36 -1.14 -1.52
CA SER A 56 4.35 -0.82 -0.49
C SER A 56 5.04 0.53 -0.73
N HIS A 57 5.73 1.03 0.30
CA HIS A 57 6.55 2.24 0.25
C HIS A 57 7.94 1.90 0.73
N CYS A 58 8.97 2.31 -0.01
CA CYS A 58 10.36 2.03 0.33
C CYS A 58 11.20 3.31 0.38
N TRP A 59 11.98 3.45 1.46
CA TRP A 59 13.02 4.46 1.61
C TRP A 59 14.15 3.90 2.47
N GLY A 60 15.36 3.81 1.91
CA GLY A 60 16.54 3.32 2.63
C GLY A 60 16.53 1.84 3.00
N TYR A 61 15.55 1.07 2.49
CA TYR A 61 15.32 -0.33 2.80
C TYR A 61 15.48 -1.24 1.56
N ALA A 62 16.37 -0.87 0.63
CA ALA A 62 16.59 -1.60 -0.62
C ALA A 62 16.85 -3.10 -0.40
N ASN A 63 17.64 -3.47 0.64
CA ASN A 63 17.92 -4.88 0.94
C ASN A 63 16.64 -5.65 1.34
N MET A 64 15.79 -5.07 2.19
CA MET A 64 14.54 -5.71 2.60
C MET A 64 13.55 -5.79 1.43
N LEU A 65 13.45 -4.71 0.64
CA LEU A 65 12.68 -4.73 -0.59
C LEU A 65 13.15 -5.83 -1.56
N THR A 66 14.46 -6.06 -1.67
CA THR A 66 15.00 -7.15 -2.49
C THR A 66 14.45 -8.50 -2.05
N TYR A 67 14.37 -8.78 -0.75
CA TYR A 67 13.79 -10.04 -0.26
C TYR A 67 12.29 -10.12 -0.57
N GLN A 68 11.54 -9.04 -0.41
CA GLN A 68 10.12 -9.00 -0.76
C GLN A 68 9.92 -9.31 -2.25
N LEU A 69 10.60 -8.57 -3.14
CA LEU A 69 10.44 -8.76 -4.58
C LEU A 69 10.93 -10.13 -5.05
N SER A 70 12.05 -10.64 -4.46
CA SER A 70 12.53 -11.98 -4.73
C SER A 70 11.53 -13.05 -4.32
N SER A 71 10.77 -12.84 -3.25
CA SER A 71 9.75 -13.79 -2.82
C SER A 71 8.64 -13.97 -3.85
N PHE A 72 8.25 -12.91 -4.55
CA PHE A 72 7.28 -13.00 -5.66
C PHE A 72 7.85 -13.75 -6.87
N VAL A 73 9.14 -13.58 -7.15
CA VAL A 73 9.80 -14.28 -8.25
C VAL A 73 9.97 -15.77 -7.93
N ASN A 74 10.33 -16.08 -6.68
CA ASN A 74 10.55 -17.47 -6.24
C ASN A 74 9.23 -18.25 -6.06
N TYR A 75 8.16 -17.56 -5.67
CA TYR A 75 6.85 -18.13 -5.39
C TYR A 75 5.75 -17.35 -6.12
N PRO A 76 5.79 -17.33 -7.47
CA PRO A 76 4.82 -16.59 -8.26
C PRO A 76 3.41 -17.17 -8.07
N PRO A 77 2.38 -16.32 -8.01
CA PRO A 77 1.01 -16.80 -7.92
C PRO A 77 0.60 -17.52 -9.21
N THR A 78 -0.18 -18.58 -9.06
CA THR A 78 -0.71 -19.37 -10.18
C THR A 78 -2.21 -19.17 -10.36
N LYS A 79 -2.93 -18.81 -9.29
CA LYS A 79 -4.38 -18.69 -9.25
C LYS A 79 -4.90 -17.25 -9.36
N LEU A 80 -4.00 -16.27 -9.32
CA LEU A 80 -4.33 -14.85 -9.42
C LEU A 80 -3.32 -14.08 -10.28
N ASN A 81 -3.69 -12.89 -10.75
CA ASN A 81 -2.72 -11.95 -11.31
C ASN A 81 -2.30 -10.97 -10.21
N LEU A 82 -1.02 -10.72 -10.10
CA LEU A 82 -0.42 -9.86 -9.10
C LEU A 82 0.13 -8.59 -9.75
N THR A 83 -0.31 -7.44 -9.29
CA THR A 83 0.36 -6.17 -9.53
C THR A 83 1.16 -5.78 -8.28
N VAL A 84 2.46 -5.57 -8.43
CA VAL A 84 3.34 -5.15 -7.34
C VAL A 84 3.65 -3.67 -7.51
N THR A 85 3.01 -2.85 -6.70
CA THR A 85 3.18 -1.39 -6.72
C THR A 85 4.11 -0.96 -5.59
N VAL A 86 5.22 -0.30 -5.95
CA VAL A 86 6.18 0.24 -4.99
C VAL A 86 6.34 1.74 -5.21
N PHE A 87 6.00 2.52 -4.18
CA PHE A 87 6.32 3.94 -4.12
C PHE A 87 7.70 4.14 -3.52
N TYR A 88 8.54 4.93 -4.17
CA TYR A 88 9.92 5.19 -3.74
C TYR A 88 10.32 6.64 -4.01
N ALA A 89 11.43 7.10 -3.45
CA ALA A 89 11.97 8.41 -3.80
C ALA A 89 13.16 8.26 -4.75
N GLU A 90 13.20 9.06 -5.82
CA GLU A 90 14.24 8.98 -6.85
C GLU A 90 15.65 9.21 -6.31
N GLU A 91 15.78 10.03 -5.26
CA GLU A 91 17.06 10.26 -4.57
C GLU A 91 17.56 9.05 -3.79
N ASP A 92 16.72 8.03 -3.53
CA ASP A 92 17.15 6.75 -2.98
C ASP A 92 17.68 5.83 -4.09
N THR A 93 18.92 6.09 -4.48
CA THR A 93 19.57 5.41 -5.60
C THR A 93 19.65 3.90 -5.44
N LYS A 94 19.78 3.40 -4.18
CA LYS A 94 19.81 1.94 -3.92
C LYS A 94 18.46 1.31 -4.16
N THR A 95 17.39 1.91 -3.64
CA THR A 95 16.02 1.43 -3.91
C THR A 95 15.72 1.49 -5.40
N LYS A 96 16.07 2.60 -6.07
CA LYS A 96 15.89 2.74 -7.51
C LYS A 96 16.60 1.62 -8.28
N ALA A 97 17.88 1.36 -8.00
CA ALA A 97 18.64 0.31 -8.68
C ALA A 97 18.02 -1.09 -8.47
N THR A 98 17.51 -1.37 -7.27
CA THR A 98 16.76 -2.61 -7.00
C THR A 98 15.51 -2.71 -7.87
N LEU A 99 14.72 -1.65 -7.94
CA LEU A 99 13.49 -1.61 -8.75
C LEU A 99 13.78 -1.72 -10.26
N ASP A 100 14.81 -1.02 -10.73
CA ASP A 100 15.26 -1.10 -12.13
C ASP A 100 15.67 -2.53 -12.50
N PHE A 101 16.31 -3.28 -11.59
CA PHE A 101 16.64 -4.69 -11.77
C PHE A 101 15.38 -5.56 -11.90
N PHE A 102 14.43 -5.44 -10.95
CA PHE A 102 13.22 -6.26 -10.97
C PHE A 102 12.29 -5.92 -12.14
N SER A 103 12.29 -4.68 -12.62
CA SER A 103 11.50 -4.28 -13.79
C SER A 103 11.87 -5.04 -15.08
N GLN A 104 13.08 -5.60 -15.14
CA GLN A 104 13.55 -6.40 -16.27
C GLN A 104 13.14 -7.88 -16.19
N ILE A 105 12.65 -8.32 -15.03
CA ILE A 105 12.25 -9.71 -14.81
C ILE A 105 10.79 -9.86 -15.26
N THR A 106 10.57 -10.63 -16.33
CA THR A 106 9.23 -10.93 -16.82
C THR A 106 8.68 -12.18 -16.16
N MET A 107 7.51 -12.07 -15.55
CA MET A 107 6.81 -13.17 -14.88
C MET A 107 5.38 -13.31 -15.42
N PRO A 108 4.86 -14.55 -15.59
CA PRO A 108 3.58 -14.77 -16.29
C PRO A 108 2.37 -14.08 -15.65
N ASN A 109 2.35 -13.98 -14.32
CA ASN A 109 1.20 -13.47 -13.56
C ASN A 109 1.57 -12.27 -12.69
N ILE A 110 2.72 -11.61 -12.95
CA ILE A 110 3.20 -10.49 -12.16
C ILE A 110 3.43 -9.28 -13.05
N THR A 111 2.86 -8.15 -12.64
CA THR A 111 3.10 -6.83 -13.24
C THR A 111 3.83 -5.96 -12.23
N TRP A 112 4.99 -5.43 -12.62
CA TRP A 112 5.75 -4.47 -11.81
C TRP A 112 5.26 -3.05 -12.09
N ASN A 113 4.93 -2.31 -11.03
CA ASN A 113 4.39 -0.96 -11.11
C ASN A 113 5.11 -0.04 -10.12
N PHE A 114 6.20 0.60 -10.55
CA PHE A 114 7.07 1.37 -9.68
C PHE A 114 6.88 2.87 -9.90
N HIS A 115 6.55 3.59 -8.82
CA HIS A 115 6.18 5.00 -8.87
C HIS A 115 7.12 5.86 -8.03
N PRO A 116 7.83 6.80 -8.65
CA PRO A 116 8.62 7.77 -7.91
C PRO A 116 7.72 8.81 -7.24
N LEU A 117 8.07 9.16 -6.01
CA LEU A 117 7.49 10.27 -5.26
C LEU A 117 8.61 11.15 -4.71
N SER A 118 8.34 12.44 -4.50
CA SER A 118 9.26 13.23 -3.69
C SER A 118 9.30 12.69 -2.26
N LYS A 119 10.46 12.75 -1.60
CA LYS A 119 10.65 12.24 -0.24
C LYS A 119 9.57 12.72 0.74
N GLY A 120 9.20 13.99 0.68
CA GLY A 120 8.17 14.57 1.53
C GLY A 120 6.77 13.95 1.33
N LYS A 121 6.44 13.54 0.09
CA LYS A 121 5.20 12.83 -0.23
C LYS A 121 5.29 11.36 0.17
N LEU A 122 6.45 10.73 -0.03
CA LEU A 122 6.67 9.32 0.30
C LEU A 122 6.45 9.04 1.79
N PHE A 123 6.95 9.91 2.68
CA PHE A 123 6.75 9.77 4.12
C PHE A 123 5.30 9.97 4.57
N ARG A 124 4.47 10.60 3.73
CA ARG A 124 3.03 10.67 3.93
C ARG A 124 2.38 9.47 3.24
N ARG A 125 2.56 8.27 3.80
CA ARG A 125 2.10 6.99 3.20
C ARG A 125 0.67 7.02 2.66
N GLY A 126 -0.22 7.81 3.26
CA GLY A 126 -1.59 8.02 2.77
C GLY A 126 -1.65 8.58 1.34
N ILE A 127 -0.65 9.36 0.88
CA ILE A 127 -0.64 9.90 -0.49
C ILE A 127 -0.49 8.75 -1.49
N GLY A 128 0.55 7.94 -1.37
CA GLY A 128 0.75 6.80 -2.27
C GLY A 128 -0.39 5.77 -2.18
N ARG A 129 -0.85 5.45 -0.95
CA ARG A 129 -2.00 4.53 -0.76
C ARG A 129 -3.27 5.04 -1.45
N ASN A 130 -3.59 6.33 -1.33
CA ASN A 130 -4.72 6.92 -2.02
C ASN A 130 -4.53 6.96 -3.55
N MET A 131 -3.32 7.20 -4.03
CA MET A 131 -3.02 7.12 -5.46
C MET A 131 -3.31 5.71 -5.98
N ALA A 132 -2.72 4.69 -5.36
CA ALA A 132 -2.96 3.31 -5.74
C ALA A 132 -4.45 2.93 -5.66
N ALA A 133 -5.13 3.26 -4.55
CA ALA A 133 -6.55 2.92 -4.37
C ALA A 133 -7.48 3.57 -5.41
N ARG A 134 -7.08 4.71 -5.97
CA ARG A 134 -7.87 5.41 -7.01
C ARG A 134 -7.57 4.94 -8.42
N SER A 135 -6.35 4.45 -8.67
CA SER A 135 -5.89 4.03 -9.99
C SER A 135 -5.93 2.52 -10.20
N THR A 136 -6.10 1.73 -9.14
CA THR A 136 -6.11 0.27 -9.24
C THR A 136 -7.25 -0.24 -10.10
N GLU A 137 -6.93 -1.18 -10.98
CA GLU A 137 -7.90 -1.97 -11.74
C GLU A 137 -8.09 -3.37 -11.12
N ALA A 138 -7.30 -3.69 -10.08
CA ALA A 138 -7.38 -4.96 -9.39
C ALA A 138 -8.67 -5.09 -8.57
N ASN A 139 -9.15 -6.33 -8.40
CA ASN A 139 -10.31 -6.63 -7.56
C ASN A 139 -10.03 -6.37 -6.08
N TRP A 140 -8.77 -6.56 -5.66
CA TRP A 140 -8.30 -6.41 -4.31
C TRP A 140 -7.01 -5.61 -4.26
N ILE A 141 -6.89 -4.79 -3.22
CA ILE A 141 -5.65 -4.05 -2.93
C ILE A 141 -5.18 -4.38 -1.51
N TRP A 142 -3.90 -4.73 -1.38
CA TRP A 142 -3.26 -5.04 -0.11
C TRP A 142 -2.14 -4.04 0.19
N PHE A 143 -2.34 -3.20 1.19
CA PHE A 143 -1.31 -2.29 1.66
C PHE A 143 -0.39 -3.00 2.65
N THR A 144 0.89 -3.07 2.37
CA THR A 144 1.88 -3.74 3.21
C THR A 144 3.15 -2.90 3.37
N ASP A 145 4.06 -3.33 4.23
CA ASP A 145 5.40 -2.76 4.33
C ASP A 145 6.35 -3.48 3.36
N CYS A 146 7.47 -2.85 3.01
CA CYS A 146 8.42 -3.38 2.00
C CYS A 146 9.39 -4.44 2.55
N ASP A 147 9.20 -4.89 3.77
CA ASP A 147 10.00 -5.90 4.49
C ASP A 147 9.24 -7.21 4.75
N ILE A 148 8.08 -7.37 4.15
CA ILE A 148 7.28 -8.60 4.24
C ILE A 148 7.72 -9.58 3.15
N ILE A 149 8.00 -10.83 3.54
CA ILE A 149 8.34 -11.92 2.62
C ILE A 149 7.11 -12.81 2.45
N PHE A 150 6.78 -13.09 1.19
CA PHE A 150 5.67 -13.97 0.84
C PHE A 150 6.18 -15.40 0.66
N TYR A 151 5.55 -16.32 1.37
CA TYR A 151 5.92 -17.73 1.34
C TYR A 151 5.24 -18.46 0.19
N GLU A 152 5.71 -19.66 -0.08
CA GLU A 152 5.10 -20.57 -1.04
C GLU A 152 3.58 -20.71 -0.79
N ASN A 153 2.78 -20.63 -1.84
CA ASN A 153 1.31 -20.69 -1.81
C ASN A 153 0.61 -19.58 -0.99
N CYS A 154 1.34 -18.62 -0.40
CA CYS A 154 0.73 -17.56 0.40
C CYS A 154 -0.32 -16.77 -0.39
N LEU A 155 0.02 -16.34 -1.59
CA LEU A 155 -0.89 -15.57 -2.45
C LEU A 155 -2.01 -16.45 -3.03
N ASP A 156 -1.69 -17.66 -3.45
CA ASP A 156 -2.67 -18.60 -4.01
C ASP A 156 -3.71 -19.06 -2.98
N SER A 157 -3.36 -19.00 -1.68
CA SER A 157 -4.33 -19.31 -0.60
C SER A 157 -5.43 -18.25 -0.45
N LEU A 158 -5.24 -17.05 -1.01
CA LEU A 158 -6.26 -16.00 -1.02
C LEU A 158 -7.35 -16.27 -2.07
N ALA A 159 -7.00 -17.02 -3.10
CA ALA A 159 -7.91 -17.39 -4.17
C ALA A 159 -8.83 -18.55 -3.80
#